data_1e18802c87b383749d0cd15191a7b2d2
#
_entry.id   1e18802c87b383749d0cd15191a7b2d2
#
_cell.length_a   1.000
_cell.length_b   1.000
_cell.length_c   1.000
_cell.angle_alpha   90.00
_cell.angle_beta   90.00
_cell.angle_gamma   90.00
#
_symmetry.space_group_name_H-M   'P 1'
#
loop_
_entity.id
_entity.type
_entity.pdbx_description
1 polymer ?
#
loop_
_entity_poly.entity_id
_entity_poly.type
_entity_poly.pdbx_seq_one_letter_code
_entity_poly.pdbx_strand_id
1 'polypeptide(L)'
;MRRSLSVLSLAATLAALALIVASAGAAPGRGPKPCRHKCPPPPPATDCGTKTGPPSTYAHVIWIWMENHSYSQIIGSSAAPYINSLAQGCGLATNYTAVTHPSLPNYIAATSGNTWGITDDNPPSSHPLAVNSIFQQAGSAGSYEESMPSNCALSNSGTYAVRHNPETYYTNIRTACNADNVPMGTTSGGAFVTALSSGSLPKFSFVTPNLCNDMHDCSIQTGDSWLQSWVPKITASPSYQAGNTVLFITWDENDGSSGNRVPTIVVSPYTSRGTQSAAAFTHYSLLRTTEQLLGITTFLGSAATAASMRSAFGL
;
A
#
# COMPACT_ATOMS: atom_id res chain seq x y z
N MET A 1 54.57 -71.67 -29.14
CA MET A 1 55.73 -71.06 -29.81
C MET A 1 56.08 -69.76 -29.08
N ARG A 2 57.31 -69.70 -28.68
CA ARG A 2 57.97 -68.58 -27.96
C ARG A 2 57.96 -67.30 -28.78
N ARG A 3 57.85 -66.13 -28.16
CA ARG A 3 58.89 -65.07 -28.25
C ARG A 3 58.68 -64.00 -27.18
N SER A 4 59.70 -63.91 -26.39
CA SER A 4 60.04 -62.81 -25.47
C SER A 4 60.42 -61.55 -26.24
N LEU A 5 60.41 -60.40 -25.52
CA LEU A 5 61.34 -59.28 -25.58
C LEU A 5 60.57 -58.02 -25.14
N SER A 6 60.97 -57.11 -24.40
CA SER A 6 62.14 -56.76 -23.60
C SER A 6 61.77 -55.51 -22.83
N VAL A 7 62.25 -55.38 -21.63
CA VAL A 7 62.13 -54.23 -20.74
C VAL A 7 62.98 -53.08 -21.32
N LEU A 8 62.42 -51.88 -21.35
CA LEU A 8 63.22 -50.64 -21.33
C LEU A 8 62.68 -49.70 -20.30
N SER A 9 63.44 -49.57 -19.24
CA SER A 9 63.31 -48.55 -18.19
C SER A 9 63.63 -47.18 -18.74
N LEU A 10 62.75 -46.20 -18.59
CA LEU A 10 63.08 -44.81 -18.77
C LEU A 10 62.73 -44.07 -17.49
N ALA A 11 63.79 -43.67 -16.79
CA ALA A 11 63.72 -42.80 -15.62
C ALA A 11 63.34 -41.39 -16.07
N ALA A 12 62.18 -40.89 -15.66
CA ALA A 12 61.80 -39.52 -15.84
C ALA A 12 61.88 -38.78 -14.49
N THR A 13 62.78 -37.85 -14.43
CA THR A 13 63.04 -36.92 -13.34
C THR A 13 61.82 -36.02 -13.12
N LEU A 14 61.19 -36.08 -11.93
CA LEU A 14 60.18 -35.12 -11.49
C LEU A 14 60.87 -33.76 -11.18
N ALA A 15 60.60 -32.76 -12.02
CA ALA A 15 60.84 -31.38 -11.67
C ALA A 15 59.59 -30.84 -10.94
N ALA A 16 59.71 -30.61 -9.64
CA ALA A 16 58.68 -29.97 -8.83
C ALA A 16 58.61 -28.47 -9.17
N LEU A 17 57.58 -28.07 -9.91
CA LEU A 17 57.27 -26.66 -10.18
C LEU A 17 56.41 -26.16 -9.00
N ALA A 18 57.03 -25.37 -8.10
CA ALA A 18 56.31 -24.69 -7.03
C ALA A 18 55.49 -23.52 -7.64
N LEU A 19 54.20 -23.67 -7.78
CA LEU A 19 53.28 -22.54 -8.07
C LEU A 19 53.22 -21.67 -6.80
N ILE A 20 53.82 -20.49 -6.88
CA ILE A 20 53.57 -19.41 -5.91
C ILE A 20 52.22 -18.81 -6.27
N VAL A 21 51.18 -19.16 -5.54
CA VAL A 21 49.88 -18.46 -5.61
C VAL A 21 50.06 -17.14 -4.86
N ALA A 22 50.22 -16.07 -5.62
CA ALA A 22 50.15 -14.72 -5.06
C ALA A 22 48.69 -14.43 -4.71
N SER A 23 48.38 -14.45 -3.42
CA SER A 23 47.11 -13.94 -2.89
C SER A 23 47.04 -12.44 -3.18
N ALA A 24 46.28 -12.05 -4.19
CA ALA A 24 45.91 -10.65 -4.40
C ALA A 24 45.05 -10.22 -3.18
N GLY A 25 45.69 -9.49 -2.27
CA GLY A 25 44.99 -8.84 -1.18
C GLY A 25 43.93 -7.89 -1.74
N ALA A 26 42.67 -8.15 -1.48
CA ALA A 26 41.60 -7.22 -1.77
C ALA A 26 41.88 -5.91 -1.05
N ALA A 27 42.00 -4.83 -1.80
CA ALA A 27 42.13 -3.49 -1.24
C ALA A 27 40.94 -3.22 -0.32
N PRO A 28 41.09 -2.61 0.87
CA PRO A 28 39.99 -2.25 1.70
C PRO A 28 39.05 -1.33 0.93
N GLY A 29 37.79 -1.78 0.76
CA GLY A 29 36.75 -1.01 0.11
C GLY A 29 36.67 0.35 0.80
N ARG A 30 36.81 1.42 0.02
CA ARG A 30 36.58 2.78 0.52
C ARG A 30 35.14 2.84 1.00
N GLY A 31 34.95 2.98 2.32
CA GLY A 31 33.66 3.30 2.90
C GLY A 31 33.04 4.50 2.21
N PRO A 32 31.70 4.63 2.25
CA PRO A 32 31.02 5.75 1.63
C PRO A 32 31.64 7.07 2.09
N LYS A 33 31.98 7.94 1.13
CA LYS A 33 32.59 9.24 1.43
C LYS A 33 31.63 10.02 2.34
N PRO A 34 32.13 10.66 3.41
CA PRO A 34 31.29 11.50 4.25
C PRO A 34 30.70 12.66 3.42
N CYS A 35 29.40 12.85 3.53
CA CYS A 35 28.70 13.96 2.90
C CYS A 35 29.31 15.29 3.33
N ARG A 36 29.89 16.06 2.41
CA ARG A 36 30.47 17.39 2.68
C ARG A 36 29.44 18.52 2.62
N HIS A 37 28.21 18.25 2.21
CA HIS A 37 27.06 19.16 2.25
C HIS A 37 25.99 18.54 3.11
N LYS A 38 25.09 19.37 3.72
CA LYS A 38 24.02 18.90 4.59
C LYS A 38 23.37 17.67 3.98
N CYS A 39 23.67 16.50 4.52
CA CYS A 39 22.91 15.29 4.18
C CYS A 39 21.45 15.57 4.50
N PRO A 40 20.51 15.18 3.65
CA PRO A 40 19.12 15.20 4.04
C PRO A 40 18.99 14.47 5.40
N PRO A 41 18.16 14.96 6.31
CA PRO A 41 17.93 14.26 7.57
C PRO A 41 17.58 12.80 7.24
N PRO A 42 18.02 11.83 8.04
CA PRO A 42 17.59 10.45 7.85
C PRO A 42 16.06 10.44 7.81
N PRO A 43 15.45 9.64 6.92
CA PRO A 43 14.01 9.51 6.89
C PRO A 43 13.50 9.25 8.32
N PRO A 44 12.39 9.84 8.73
CA PRO A 44 11.83 9.63 10.06
C PRO A 44 11.75 8.14 10.33
N ALA A 45 12.02 7.72 11.56
CA ALA A 45 11.91 6.32 11.95
C ALA A 45 10.48 5.88 11.61
N THR A 46 10.35 5.03 10.60
CA THR A 46 9.06 4.44 10.27
C THR A 46 8.82 3.31 11.24
N ASP A 47 7.59 3.18 11.73
CA ASP A 47 7.20 2.08 12.62
C ASP A 47 7.06 0.72 11.87
N CYS A 48 7.60 0.62 10.65
CA CYS A 48 7.62 -0.60 9.84
C CYS A 48 8.81 -1.51 10.21
N GLY A 49 8.59 -2.82 10.15
CA GLY A 49 9.63 -3.82 10.43
C GLY A 49 10.08 -3.88 11.88
N THR A 50 9.23 -3.42 12.80
CA THR A 50 9.52 -3.41 14.26
C THR A 50 9.13 -4.71 14.94
N LYS A 51 8.37 -5.58 14.26
CA LYS A 51 7.89 -6.87 14.76
C LYS A 51 8.18 -7.99 13.78
N THR A 52 8.21 -9.23 14.31
CA THR A 52 8.35 -10.47 13.53
C THR A 52 7.16 -11.38 13.80
N GLY A 53 6.88 -12.32 12.88
CA GLY A 53 5.78 -13.27 13.02
C GLY A 53 4.41 -12.59 12.92
N PRO A 54 4.02 -12.14 11.70
CA PRO A 54 2.72 -11.51 11.51
C PRO A 54 1.58 -12.45 11.93
N PRO A 55 0.47 -11.91 12.45
CA PRO A 55 -0.66 -12.73 12.83
C PRO A 55 -1.34 -13.36 11.59
N SER A 56 -2.06 -14.45 11.78
CA SER A 56 -2.86 -15.06 10.71
C SER A 56 -3.97 -14.13 10.22
N THR A 57 -4.52 -13.31 11.11
CA THR A 57 -5.51 -12.27 10.81
C THR A 57 -5.21 -11.01 11.61
N TYR A 58 -5.59 -9.86 11.06
CA TYR A 58 -5.46 -8.55 11.69
C TYR A 58 -6.81 -8.10 12.27
N ALA A 59 -6.76 -7.32 13.33
CA ALA A 59 -7.96 -6.71 13.88
C ALA A 59 -8.47 -5.57 13.00
N HIS A 60 -7.55 -4.83 12.35
CA HIS A 60 -7.89 -3.65 11.57
C HIS A 60 -7.06 -3.56 10.29
N VAL A 61 -7.73 -3.22 9.19
CA VAL A 61 -7.12 -2.83 7.92
C VAL A 61 -7.61 -1.42 7.57
N ILE A 62 -6.69 -0.50 7.34
CA ILE A 62 -6.98 0.88 6.99
C ILE A 62 -6.53 1.12 5.55
N TRP A 63 -7.38 1.72 4.74
CA TRP A 63 -7.01 2.25 3.43
C TRP A 63 -7.06 3.77 3.45
N ILE A 64 -6.02 4.41 2.88
CA ILE A 64 -6.04 5.83 2.51
C ILE A 64 -5.97 5.88 1.00
N TRP A 65 -6.91 6.59 0.38
CA TRP A 65 -7.01 6.73 -1.08
C TRP A 65 -6.71 8.16 -1.49
N MET A 66 -5.73 8.29 -2.39
CA MET A 66 -5.29 9.54 -2.99
C MET A 66 -5.70 9.56 -4.46
N GLU A 67 -5.54 10.69 -5.13
CA GLU A 67 -6.16 10.95 -6.44
C GLU A 67 -5.15 11.28 -7.55
N ASN A 68 -5.43 10.68 -8.72
CA ASN A 68 -4.99 11.05 -10.08
C ASN A 68 -3.49 11.29 -10.30
N HIS A 69 -2.61 10.50 -9.68
CA HIS A 69 -1.18 10.66 -9.92
C HIS A 69 -0.49 9.35 -10.29
N SER A 70 0.29 9.40 -11.38
CA SER A 70 1.14 8.30 -11.82
C SER A 70 2.21 7.97 -10.78
N TYR A 71 2.62 6.70 -10.75
CA TYR A 71 3.74 6.23 -9.93
C TYR A 71 4.99 7.14 -10.04
N SER A 72 5.35 7.53 -11.26
CA SER A 72 6.55 8.34 -11.52
C SER A 72 6.43 9.80 -11.10
N GLN A 73 5.22 10.31 -10.91
CA GLN A 73 5.01 11.67 -10.40
C GLN A 73 5.21 11.75 -8.88
N ILE A 74 5.03 10.63 -8.18
CA ILE A 74 5.09 10.55 -6.71
C ILE A 74 6.42 9.93 -6.26
N ILE A 75 6.75 8.72 -6.76
CA ILE A 75 7.94 8.00 -6.30
C ILE A 75 9.19 8.59 -6.95
N GLY A 76 10.08 9.09 -6.10
CA GLY A 76 11.28 9.84 -6.49
C GLY A 76 11.08 11.35 -6.63
N SER A 77 9.84 11.85 -6.49
CA SER A 77 9.54 13.28 -6.58
C SER A 77 10.01 14.05 -5.35
N SER A 78 10.64 15.20 -5.57
CA SER A 78 10.98 16.15 -4.50
C SER A 78 9.77 16.85 -3.88
N ALA A 79 8.60 16.80 -4.55
CA ALA A 79 7.34 17.31 -4.03
C ALA A 79 6.63 16.35 -3.06
N ALA A 80 7.11 15.09 -2.96
CA ALA A 80 6.55 14.04 -2.10
C ALA A 80 7.59 13.46 -1.12
N PRO A 81 8.31 14.28 -0.33
CA PRO A 81 9.40 13.79 0.51
C PRO A 81 8.94 12.80 1.59
N TYR A 82 7.78 13.01 2.20
CA TYR A 82 7.24 12.14 3.23
C TYR A 82 6.80 10.80 2.63
N ILE A 83 6.05 10.80 1.54
CA ILE A 83 5.62 9.60 0.82
C ILE A 83 6.83 8.77 0.41
N ASN A 84 7.88 9.41 -0.13
CA ASN A 84 9.12 8.72 -0.50
C ASN A 84 9.85 8.14 0.72
N SER A 85 9.80 8.80 1.87
CA SER A 85 10.34 8.24 3.11
C SER A 85 9.57 7.01 3.59
N LEU A 86 8.24 7.01 3.45
CA LEU A 86 7.42 5.82 3.73
C LEU A 86 7.73 4.68 2.75
N ALA A 87 7.82 4.96 1.46
CA ALA A 87 8.15 3.96 0.44
C ALA A 87 9.53 3.31 0.67
N GLN A 88 10.50 4.08 1.19
CA GLN A 88 11.84 3.59 1.55
C GLN A 88 11.87 2.90 2.92
N GLY A 89 11.04 3.33 3.84
CA GLY A 89 10.99 2.84 5.21
C GLY A 89 10.03 1.68 5.45
N CYS A 90 9.13 1.43 4.52
CA CYS A 90 8.06 0.43 4.61
C CYS A 90 8.01 -0.44 3.33
N GLY A 91 6.83 -0.87 2.91
CA GLY A 91 6.62 -1.65 1.71
C GLY A 91 6.19 -0.80 0.51
N LEU A 92 6.72 -1.06 -0.67
CA LEU A 92 6.35 -0.40 -1.93
C LEU A 92 6.03 -1.43 -3.02
N ALA A 93 4.79 -1.42 -3.53
CA ALA A 93 4.43 -2.14 -4.73
C ALA A 93 4.89 -1.34 -5.96
N THR A 94 5.90 -1.86 -6.66
CA THR A 94 6.50 -1.16 -7.81
C THR A 94 5.79 -1.44 -9.13
N ASN A 95 4.80 -2.33 -9.14
CA ASN A 95 4.02 -2.69 -10.31
C ASN A 95 2.54 -2.87 -9.90
N TYR A 96 1.94 -1.77 -9.44
CA TYR A 96 0.53 -1.72 -9.10
C TYR A 96 -0.20 -0.85 -10.11
N THR A 97 -1.28 -1.36 -10.69
CA THR A 97 -2.09 -0.65 -11.68
C THR A 97 -3.52 -0.50 -11.19
N ALA A 98 -4.11 0.66 -11.41
CA ALA A 98 -5.53 0.87 -11.23
C ALA A 98 -6.34 0.06 -12.27
N VAL A 99 -7.64 -0.06 -12.06
CA VAL A 99 -8.50 -0.91 -12.91
C VAL A 99 -8.92 -0.19 -14.19
N THR A 100 -9.25 1.09 -14.10
CA THR A 100 -9.82 1.86 -15.22
C THR A 100 -9.67 3.37 -15.00
N HIS A 101 -10.39 4.15 -15.82
CA HIS A 101 -10.73 5.57 -15.70
C HIS A 101 -12.23 5.72 -15.95
N PRO A 102 -12.91 6.75 -15.35
CA PRO A 102 -12.43 7.72 -14.35
C PRO A 102 -12.40 7.13 -12.93
N SER A 103 -12.37 7.99 -11.91
CA SER A 103 -12.18 7.65 -10.50
C SER A 103 -13.20 6.66 -9.94
N LEU A 104 -14.51 6.96 -10.01
CA LEU A 104 -15.56 6.17 -9.33
C LEU A 104 -15.50 4.66 -9.59
N PRO A 105 -15.38 4.16 -10.83
CA PRO A 105 -15.32 2.71 -11.05
C PRO A 105 -14.12 2.03 -10.38
N ASN A 106 -13.01 2.75 -10.09
CA ASN A 106 -11.89 2.19 -9.32
C ASN A 106 -12.27 2.00 -7.84
N TYR A 107 -12.94 2.98 -7.23
CA TYR A 107 -13.45 2.89 -5.86
C TYR A 107 -14.44 1.74 -5.71
N ILE A 108 -15.36 1.60 -6.66
CA ILE A 108 -16.35 0.52 -6.65
C ILE A 108 -15.68 -0.84 -6.89
N ALA A 109 -14.75 -0.93 -7.85
CA ALA A 109 -13.99 -2.15 -8.13
C ALA A 109 -13.21 -2.64 -6.90
N ALA A 110 -12.51 -1.73 -6.21
CA ALA A 110 -11.75 -2.05 -5.02
C ALA A 110 -12.63 -2.51 -3.85
N THR A 111 -13.83 -1.98 -3.72
CA THR A 111 -14.69 -2.25 -2.56
C THR A 111 -15.72 -3.36 -2.79
N SER A 112 -15.94 -3.78 -4.05
CA SER A 112 -16.91 -4.85 -4.37
C SER A 112 -16.40 -5.93 -5.34
N GLY A 113 -15.16 -5.77 -5.86
CA GLY A 113 -14.56 -6.73 -6.78
C GLY A 113 -15.06 -6.63 -8.22
N ASN A 114 -15.83 -5.60 -8.57
CA ASN A 114 -16.35 -5.37 -9.91
C ASN A 114 -16.69 -3.89 -10.11
N THR A 115 -16.55 -3.36 -11.33
CA THR A 115 -16.98 -1.99 -11.68
C THR A 115 -18.49 -1.87 -11.87
N TRP A 116 -19.20 -2.99 -12.02
CA TRP A 116 -20.64 -3.07 -12.29
C TRP A 116 -21.09 -2.28 -13.53
N GLY A 117 -20.17 -2.10 -14.50
CA GLY A 117 -20.45 -1.36 -15.74
C GLY A 117 -20.43 0.15 -15.56
N ILE A 118 -20.02 0.67 -14.40
CA ILE A 118 -19.84 2.11 -14.18
C ILE A 118 -18.63 2.58 -14.96
N THR A 119 -18.79 3.68 -15.73
CA THR A 119 -17.78 4.27 -16.60
C THR A 119 -17.72 5.79 -16.49
N ASP A 120 -18.29 6.35 -15.44
CA ASP A 120 -18.37 7.80 -15.17
C ASP A 120 -18.30 8.08 -13.67
N ASP A 121 -18.34 9.37 -13.30
CA ASP A 121 -18.27 9.85 -11.91
C ASP A 121 -19.62 10.37 -11.39
N ASN A 122 -20.71 9.88 -11.94
CA ASN A 122 -22.05 10.29 -11.54
C ASN A 122 -22.38 9.89 -10.09
N PRO A 123 -23.26 10.64 -9.41
CA PRO A 123 -23.56 10.44 -8.00
C PRO A 123 -24.32 9.13 -7.72
N PRO A 124 -24.45 8.71 -6.44
CA PRO A 124 -25.13 7.48 -6.03
C PRO A 124 -26.57 7.31 -6.56
N SER A 125 -27.25 8.41 -6.87
CA SER A 125 -28.58 8.36 -7.51
C SER A 125 -28.57 7.80 -8.92
N SER A 126 -27.45 7.93 -9.63
CA SER A 126 -27.26 7.38 -10.99
C SER A 126 -26.76 5.94 -10.96
N HIS A 127 -26.05 5.55 -9.91
CA HIS A 127 -25.43 4.22 -9.75
C HIS A 127 -25.79 3.54 -8.43
N PRO A 128 -27.09 3.28 -8.16
CA PRO A 128 -27.49 2.57 -6.94
C PRO A 128 -27.09 1.09 -7.03
N LEU A 129 -26.25 0.63 -6.11
CA LEU A 129 -25.73 -0.74 -6.09
C LEU A 129 -26.33 -1.54 -4.92
N ALA A 130 -27.05 -2.61 -5.22
CA ALA A 130 -27.54 -3.59 -4.22
C ALA A 130 -26.68 -4.85 -4.25
N VAL A 131 -25.38 -4.69 -4.05
CA VAL A 131 -24.38 -5.77 -4.14
C VAL A 131 -23.56 -5.86 -2.86
N ASN A 132 -22.89 -7.00 -2.65
CA ASN A 132 -21.97 -7.16 -1.53
C ASN A 132 -20.72 -6.31 -1.72
N SER A 133 -20.23 -5.76 -0.63
CA SER A 133 -19.01 -4.96 -0.55
C SER A 133 -18.17 -5.33 0.66
N ILE A 134 -16.93 -4.91 0.69
CA ILE A 134 -16.05 -5.10 1.85
C ILE A 134 -16.63 -4.42 3.12
N PHE A 135 -17.36 -3.33 2.98
CA PHE A 135 -18.05 -2.68 4.10
C PHE A 135 -19.05 -3.63 4.79
N GLN A 136 -19.73 -4.46 4.02
CA GLN A 136 -20.63 -5.48 4.56
C GLN A 136 -19.89 -6.72 5.06
N GLN A 137 -18.92 -7.22 4.27
CA GLN A 137 -18.20 -8.46 4.58
C GLN A 137 -17.34 -8.37 5.83
N ALA A 138 -16.75 -7.22 6.11
CA ALA A 138 -15.92 -7.03 7.29
C ALA A 138 -16.72 -7.19 8.61
N GLY A 139 -18.04 -7.04 8.56
CA GLY A 139 -18.91 -7.10 9.74
C GLY A 139 -18.76 -5.92 10.69
N SER A 140 -17.72 -5.13 10.54
CA SER A 140 -17.48 -3.82 11.17
C SER A 140 -16.62 -3.01 10.21
N ALA A 141 -17.18 -1.98 9.62
CA ALA A 141 -16.51 -1.09 8.70
C ALA A 141 -16.84 0.36 9.04
N GLY A 142 -16.02 1.29 8.58
CA GLY A 142 -16.27 2.72 8.70
C GLY A 142 -15.54 3.48 7.60
N SER A 143 -16.20 4.51 7.09
CA SER A 143 -15.60 5.47 6.17
C SER A 143 -15.39 6.79 6.89
N TYR A 144 -14.21 7.36 6.72
CA TYR A 144 -13.80 8.63 7.30
C TYR A 144 -13.50 9.60 6.16
N GLU A 145 -14.46 10.48 5.89
CA GLU A 145 -14.46 11.34 4.73
C GLU A 145 -14.14 12.80 5.14
N GLU A 146 -13.02 13.34 4.65
CA GLU A 146 -12.65 14.72 4.97
C GLU A 146 -13.59 15.71 4.28
N SER A 147 -13.98 16.75 5.01
CA SER A 147 -14.92 17.80 4.55
C SER A 147 -16.35 17.33 4.23
N MET A 148 -16.69 16.08 4.52
CA MET A 148 -18.07 15.61 4.36
C MET A 148 -19.01 16.39 5.30
N PRO A 149 -20.16 16.90 4.82
CA PRO A 149 -21.01 17.80 5.61
C PRO A 149 -21.86 17.10 6.66
N SER A 150 -22.16 15.82 6.46
CA SER A 150 -22.97 14.99 7.36
C SER A 150 -22.72 13.52 7.07
N ASN A 151 -23.09 12.63 7.98
CA ASN A 151 -22.95 11.19 7.76
C ASN A 151 -23.60 10.76 6.45
N CYS A 152 -22.91 9.88 5.70
CA CYS A 152 -23.40 9.27 4.46
C CYS A 152 -23.93 10.32 3.44
N ALA A 153 -23.23 11.43 3.27
CA ALA A 153 -23.65 12.49 2.35
C ALA A 153 -23.63 12.00 0.89
N LEU A 154 -24.78 12.08 0.20
CA LEU A 154 -25.01 11.48 -1.12
C LEU A 154 -24.73 12.46 -2.29
N SER A 155 -24.17 13.61 -2.03
CA SER A 155 -23.86 14.62 -3.02
C SER A 155 -22.62 15.42 -2.66
N ASN A 156 -21.95 15.98 -3.65
CA ASN A 156 -20.78 16.85 -3.46
C ASN A 156 -21.10 18.05 -2.55
N SER A 157 -20.11 18.47 -1.75
CA SER A 157 -20.24 19.66 -0.90
C SER A 157 -18.85 20.28 -0.66
N GLY A 158 -18.62 21.50 -1.15
CA GLY A 158 -17.31 22.14 -1.03
C GLY A 158 -16.20 21.27 -1.65
N THR A 159 -15.23 20.89 -0.85
CA THR A 159 -14.14 19.99 -1.26
C THR A 159 -14.43 18.50 -1.01
N TYR A 160 -15.58 18.14 -0.50
CA TYR A 160 -16.03 16.74 -0.44
C TYR A 160 -16.58 16.29 -1.80
N ALA A 161 -16.04 15.21 -2.35
CA ALA A 161 -16.48 14.58 -3.58
C ALA A 161 -17.15 13.23 -3.28
N VAL A 162 -18.45 13.11 -3.55
CA VAL A 162 -19.20 11.88 -3.28
C VAL A 162 -18.70 10.68 -4.07
N ARG A 163 -18.12 10.89 -5.28
CA ARG A 163 -17.52 9.83 -6.10
C ARG A 163 -16.30 9.16 -5.42
N HIS A 164 -15.67 9.85 -4.46
CA HIS A 164 -14.56 9.30 -3.67
C HIS A 164 -15.01 8.59 -2.39
N ASN A 165 -16.32 8.52 -2.16
CA ASN A 165 -16.95 7.84 -1.02
C ASN A 165 -17.79 6.63 -1.50
N PRO A 166 -17.15 5.47 -1.78
CA PRO A 166 -17.82 4.32 -2.39
C PRO A 166 -18.95 3.74 -1.54
N GLU A 167 -18.89 3.85 -0.22
CA GLU A 167 -19.93 3.32 0.66
C GLU A 167 -21.31 3.91 0.37
N THR A 168 -21.36 5.17 -0.09
CA THR A 168 -22.61 5.87 -0.43
C THR A 168 -23.36 5.27 -1.61
N TYR A 169 -22.72 4.46 -2.45
CA TYR A 169 -23.32 3.82 -3.62
C TYR A 169 -24.04 2.52 -3.29
N TYR A 170 -23.74 1.88 -2.14
CA TYR A 170 -24.32 0.60 -1.76
C TYR A 170 -25.65 0.79 -1.02
N THR A 171 -26.75 0.49 -1.71
CA THR A 171 -28.11 0.70 -1.20
C THR A 171 -28.53 -0.30 -0.13
N ASN A 172 -27.96 -1.50 -0.18
CA ASN A 172 -28.24 -2.59 0.78
C ASN A 172 -27.61 -2.38 2.17
N ILE A 173 -26.69 -1.41 2.32
CA ILE A 173 -26.05 -1.06 3.60
C ILE A 173 -26.32 0.39 4.02
N ARG A 174 -27.38 1.02 3.51
CA ARG A 174 -27.68 2.43 3.79
C ARG A 174 -27.77 2.77 5.29
N THR A 175 -28.28 1.85 6.10
CA THR A 175 -28.37 2.03 7.56
C THR A 175 -26.97 2.08 8.18
N ALA A 176 -26.05 1.20 7.77
CA ALA A 176 -24.66 1.21 8.21
C ALA A 176 -23.95 2.49 7.73
N CYS A 177 -24.10 2.87 6.46
CA CYS A 177 -23.56 4.11 5.92
C CYS A 177 -23.98 5.33 6.78
N ASN A 178 -25.24 5.43 7.17
CA ASN A 178 -25.71 6.53 8.03
C ASN A 178 -25.08 6.53 9.43
N ALA A 179 -24.64 5.37 9.93
CA ALA A 179 -24.01 5.24 11.23
C ALA A 179 -22.48 5.42 11.18
N ASP A 180 -21.83 4.80 10.20
CA ASP A 180 -20.39 4.52 10.21
C ASP A 180 -19.59 5.26 9.12
N ASN A 181 -20.28 5.88 8.14
CA ASN A 181 -19.67 6.77 7.14
C ASN A 181 -19.80 8.21 7.66
N VAL A 182 -18.71 8.72 8.21
CA VAL A 182 -18.74 9.92 9.05
C VAL A 182 -17.74 10.98 8.61
N PRO A 183 -17.99 12.27 8.87
CA PRO A 183 -16.98 13.31 8.72
C PRO A 183 -15.73 12.96 9.52
N MET A 184 -14.59 12.91 8.83
CA MET A 184 -13.30 12.46 9.39
C MET A 184 -12.85 13.25 10.60
N GLY A 185 -13.06 14.56 10.56
CA GLY A 185 -12.51 15.50 11.52
C GLY A 185 -11.08 15.92 11.17
N THR A 186 -10.34 16.34 12.18
CA THR A 186 -8.94 16.83 12.07
C THR A 186 -7.99 15.96 12.89
N THR A 187 -6.70 16.19 12.73
CA THR A 187 -5.66 15.52 13.53
C THR A 187 -5.70 15.85 15.03
N SER A 188 -6.48 16.85 15.44
CA SER A 188 -6.66 17.25 16.83
C SER A 188 -8.02 16.89 17.43
N GLY A 189 -8.99 16.47 16.59
CA GLY A 189 -10.33 16.07 17.05
C GLY A 189 -11.21 15.59 15.90
N GLY A 190 -12.18 14.74 16.20
CA GLY A 190 -13.14 14.17 15.25
C GLY A 190 -13.16 12.66 15.27
N ALA A 191 -13.97 12.07 14.37
CA ALA A 191 -14.27 10.66 14.42
C ALA A 191 -13.03 9.78 14.25
N PHE A 192 -12.18 10.06 13.25
CA PHE A 192 -11.06 9.18 12.96
C PHE A 192 -9.99 9.21 14.04
N VAL A 193 -9.57 10.39 14.51
CA VAL A 193 -8.57 10.48 15.58
C VAL A 193 -9.10 9.88 16.89
N THR A 194 -10.40 9.99 17.15
CA THR A 194 -11.04 9.35 18.31
C THR A 194 -11.00 7.84 18.18
N ALA A 195 -11.38 7.27 17.01
CA ALA A 195 -11.30 5.83 16.76
C ALA A 195 -9.89 5.27 16.92
N LEU A 196 -8.88 6.00 16.42
CA LEU A 196 -7.47 5.62 16.57
C LEU A 196 -7.02 5.57 18.03
N SER A 197 -7.44 6.54 18.85
CA SER A 197 -6.97 6.70 20.24
C SER A 197 -7.75 5.86 21.24
N SER A 198 -9.04 5.63 21.02
CA SER A 198 -9.92 4.88 21.94
C SER A 198 -9.87 3.37 21.74
N GLY A 199 -9.21 2.87 20.70
CA GLY A 199 -9.22 1.45 20.33
C GLY A 199 -10.55 1.00 19.71
N SER A 200 -11.38 1.93 19.23
CA SER A 200 -12.67 1.64 18.58
C SER A 200 -12.60 1.62 17.05
N LEU A 201 -11.40 1.45 16.48
CA LEU A 201 -11.26 1.26 15.03
C LEU A 201 -12.13 0.08 14.57
N PRO A 202 -12.88 0.23 13.45
CA PRO A 202 -13.56 -0.91 12.84
C PRO A 202 -12.54 -1.88 12.22
N LYS A 203 -13.00 -3.08 11.86
CA LYS A 203 -12.14 -4.05 11.15
C LYS A 203 -11.64 -3.52 9.83
N PHE A 204 -12.47 -2.82 9.08
CA PHE A 204 -12.13 -2.14 7.86
C PHE A 204 -12.39 -0.65 7.97
N SER A 205 -11.39 0.17 7.67
CA SER A 205 -11.49 1.63 7.63
C SER A 205 -11.12 2.14 6.25
N PHE A 206 -12.03 2.87 5.62
CA PHE A 206 -11.80 3.60 4.39
C PHE A 206 -11.59 5.09 4.73
N VAL A 207 -10.51 5.69 4.27
CA VAL A 207 -10.15 7.07 4.60
C VAL A 207 -9.90 7.83 3.31
N THR A 208 -10.67 8.89 3.10
CA THR A 208 -10.57 9.73 1.91
C THR A 208 -10.27 11.18 2.32
N PRO A 209 -9.13 11.73 1.92
CA PRO A 209 -8.89 13.16 2.02
C PRO A 209 -9.86 13.94 1.11
N ASN A 210 -10.03 15.22 1.35
CA ASN A 210 -10.82 16.07 0.46
C ASN A 210 -10.06 16.37 -0.85
N LEU A 211 -10.75 16.91 -1.87
CA LEU A 211 -10.21 17.20 -3.21
C LEU A 211 -8.89 17.97 -3.24
N CYS A 212 -8.55 18.71 -2.20
CA CYS A 212 -7.25 19.37 -2.12
C CYS A 212 -6.19 18.46 -1.50
N ASN A 213 -6.52 17.76 -0.42
CA ASN A 213 -5.59 16.95 0.35
C ASN A 213 -5.33 15.57 -0.30
N ASP A 214 -6.23 15.09 -1.15
CA ASP A 214 -6.04 13.88 -1.96
C ASP A 214 -5.15 14.10 -3.21
N MET A 215 -4.78 15.34 -3.52
CA MET A 215 -3.99 15.80 -4.67
C MET A 215 -4.79 16.01 -5.96
N HIS A 216 -6.12 15.83 -5.98
CA HIS A 216 -6.94 16.03 -7.17
C HIS A 216 -6.90 17.49 -7.65
N ASP A 217 -7.26 18.43 -6.75
CA ASP A 217 -7.36 19.86 -7.09
C ASP A 217 -6.12 20.66 -6.63
N CYS A 218 -5.24 20.08 -5.82
CA CYS A 218 -4.08 20.75 -5.24
C CYS A 218 -2.78 20.01 -5.55
N SER A 219 -1.66 20.56 -5.07
CA SER A 219 -0.34 20.03 -5.38
C SER A 219 -0.04 18.70 -4.67
N ILE A 220 0.87 17.90 -5.25
CA ILE A 220 1.45 16.71 -4.61
C ILE A 220 1.96 17.03 -3.21
N GLN A 221 2.61 18.20 -3.02
CA GLN A 221 3.13 18.60 -1.72
C GLN A 221 2.02 18.81 -0.68
N THR A 222 0.81 19.22 -1.10
CA THR A 222 -0.34 19.35 -0.19
C THR A 222 -0.74 17.98 0.37
N GLY A 223 -0.92 16.98 -0.49
CA GLY A 223 -1.24 15.62 -0.04
C GLY A 223 -0.10 14.94 0.69
N ASP A 224 1.16 15.19 0.32
CA ASP A 224 2.33 14.71 1.07
C ASP A 224 2.32 15.24 2.52
N SER A 225 2.02 16.53 2.69
CA SER A 225 1.91 17.16 4.01
C SER A 225 0.72 16.62 4.80
N TRP A 226 -0.39 16.34 4.13
CA TRP A 226 -1.56 15.72 4.75
C TRP A 226 -1.23 14.32 5.27
N LEU A 227 -0.61 13.47 4.45
CA LEU A 227 -0.14 12.14 4.86
C LEU A 227 0.87 12.24 6.02
N GLN A 228 1.80 13.20 5.98
CA GLN A 228 2.75 13.46 7.07
C GLN A 228 2.04 13.81 8.39
N SER A 229 0.86 14.41 8.32
CA SER A 229 0.08 14.75 9.53
C SER A 229 -0.71 13.56 10.10
N TRP A 230 -1.18 12.64 9.25
CA TRP A 230 -2.08 11.56 9.64
C TRP A 230 -1.39 10.21 9.88
N VAL A 231 -0.45 9.82 9.02
CA VAL A 231 0.19 8.50 9.14
C VAL A 231 0.88 8.30 10.51
N PRO A 232 1.58 9.30 11.07
CA PRO A 232 2.15 9.15 12.42
C PRO A 232 1.10 8.94 13.51
N LYS A 233 -0.12 9.45 13.35
CA LYS A 233 -1.21 9.19 14.32
C LYS A 233 -1.75 7.77 14.20
N ILE A 234 -1.82 7.25 12.98
CA ILE A 234 -2.21 5.87 12.74
C ILE A 234 -1.16 4.93 13.32
N THR A 235 0.11 5.15 13.03
CA THR A 235 1.20 4.29 13.52
C THR A 235 1.43 4.41 15.03
N ALA A 236 1.11 5.53 15.64
CA ALA A 236 1.13 5.71 17.09
C ALA A 236 -0.09 5.12 17.82
N SER A 237 -1.13 4.69 17.10
CA SER A 237 -2.33 4.13 17.74
C SER A 237 -2.01 2.84 18.52
N PRO A 238 -2.70 2.57 19.65
CA PRO A 238 -2.47 1.36 20.43
C PRO A 238 -2.60 0.08 19.61
N SER A 239 -3.55 0.03 18.67
CA SER A 239 -3.78 -1.13 17.82
C SER A 239 -2.63 -1.38 16.83
N TYR A 240 -2.08 -0.33 16.21
CA TYR A 240 -0.91 -0.46 15.35
C TYR A 240 0.32 -0.90 16.16
N GLN A 241 0.57 -0.28 17.31
CA GLN A 241 1.69 -0.60 18.19
C GLN A 241 1.60 -2.04 18.74
N ALA A 242 0.39 -2.54 18.94
CA ALA A 242 0.16 -3.94 19.30
C ALA A 242 0.45 -4.92 18.14
N GLY A 243 0.53 -4.44 16.89
CA GLY A 243 0.72 -5.28 15.70
C GLY A 243 -0.58 -5.76 15.05
N ASN A 244 -1.71 -5.16 15.41
CA ASN A 244 -3.03 -5.60 14.98
C ASN A 244 -3.59 -4.81 13.79
N THR A 245 -2.83 -3.86 13.24
CA THR A 245 -3.28 -2.94 12.19
C THR A 245 -2.32 -2.94 11.01
N VAL A 246 -2.87 -2.95 9.78
CA VAL A 246 -2.16 -2.70 8.53
C VAL A 246 -2.77 -1.47 7.87
N LEU A 247 -1.92 -0.59 7.34
CA LEU A 247 -2.31 0.57 6.54
C LEU A 247 -1.83 0.38 5.09
N PHE A 248 -2.73 0.58 4.14
CA PHE A 248 -2.43 0.72 2.72
C PHE A 248 -2.70 2.16 2.28
N ILE A 249 -1.76 2.74 1.55
CA ILE A 249 -1.90 4.05 0.92
C ILE A 249 -1.78 3.83 -0.57
N THR A 250 -2.81 4.18 -1.34
CA THR A 250 -2.85 3.99 -2.78
C THR A 250 -3.53 5.17 -3.48
N TRP A 251 -3.39 5.23 -4.80
CA TRP A 251 -4.08 6.18 -5.67
C TRP A 251 -5.14 5.43 -6.45
N ASP A 252 -6.25 6.07 -6.72
CA ASP A 252 -7.39 5.50 -7.44
C ASP A 252 -7.05 5.17 -8.89
N GLU A 253 -6.42 6.14 -9.57
CA GLU A 253 -5.95 6.04 -10.94
C GLU A 253 -4.76 6.97 -11.18
N ASN A 254 -4.13 6.88 -12.36
CA ASN A 254 -3.08 7.80 -12.72
C ASN A 254 -3.62 9.09 -13.37
N ASP A 255 -2.73 9.94 -13.86
CA ASP A 255 -3.02 11.21 -14.54
C ASP A 255 -3.56 11.07 -15.98
N GLY A 256 -4.12 9.92 -16.35
CA GLY A 256 -4.58 9.62 -17.71
C GLY A 256 -3.46 9.18 -18.67
N SER A 257 -2.21 9.07 -18.21
CA SER A 257 -1.13 8.52 -19.01
C SER A 257 -1.26 6.99 -19.21
N SER A 258 -0.54 6.44 -20.18
CA SER A 258 -0.66 5.02 -20.50
C SER A 258 -0.23 4.11 -19.34
N GLY A 259 -0.89 2.96 -19.19
CA GLY A 259 -0.54 1.89 -18.26
C GLY A 259 -1.14 2.00 -16.87
N ASN A 260 -1.82 3.10 -16.55
CA ASN A 260 -2.58 3.34 -15.30
C ASN A 260 -1.85 2.86 -14.02
N ARG A 261 -0.50 3.05 -13.98
CA ARG A 261 0.35 2.62 -12.88
C ARG A 261 0.37 3.67 -11.79
N VAL A 262 0.01 3.25 -10.58
CA VAL A 262 -0.11 4.13 -9.40
C VAL A 262 0.81 3.68 -8.26
N PRO A 263 1.20 4.57 -7.34
CA PRO A 263 1.92 4.18 -6.14
C PRO A 263 1.01 3.37 -5.21
N THR A 264 1.59 2.38 -4.52
CA THR A 264 0.90 1.71 -3.41
C THR A 264 1.91 1.36 -2.34
N ILE A 265 1.69 1.89 -1.13
CA ILE A 265 2.58 1.74 0.01
C ILE A 265 1.88 0.90 1.07
N VAL A 266 2.64 -0.04 1.64
CA VAL A 266 2.18 -0.93 2.71
C VAL A 266 2.91 -0.56 4.00
N VAL A 267 2.16 -0.11 4.99
CA VAL A 267 2.68 0.29 6.31
C VAL A 267 2.22 -0.72 7.35
N SER A 268 3.15 -1.50 7.85
CA SER A 268 2.88 -2.54 8.85
C SER A 268 4.10 -2.74 9.75
N PRO A 269 3.91 -3.01 11.05
CA PRO A 269 5.03 -3.34 11.92
C PRO A 269 5.78 -4.61 11.52
N TYR A 270 5.21 -5.45 10.65
CA TYR A 270 5.82 -6.68 10.15
C TYR A 270 6.49 -6.54 8.79
N THR A 271 6.12 -5.53 7.99
CA THR A 271 6.75 -5.28 6.69
C THR A 271 8.17 -4.75 6.90
N SER A 272 9.17 -5.51 6.49
CA SER A 272 10.58 -5.09 6.61
C SER A 272 10.83 -3.79 5.86
N ARG A 273 11.72 -2.97 6.40
CA ARG A 273 12.10 -1.69 5.79
C ARG A 273 12.66 -1.91 4.38
N GLY A 274 12.23 -1.08 3.45
CA GLY A 274 12.67 -1.13 2.06
C GLY A 274 12.16 -2.33 1.27
N THR A 275 11.15 -3.05 1.77
CA THR A 275 10.50 -4.12 1.03
C THR A 275 9.88 -3.57 -0.25
N GLN A 276 10.27 -4.15 -1.39
CA GLN A 276 9.69 -3.82 -2.69
C GLN A 276 9.19 -5.09 -3.39
N SER A 277 8.08 -4.97 -4.10
CA SER A 277 7.55 -6.06 -4.92
C SER A 277 7.20 -5.56 -6.32
N ALA A 278 7.74 -6.26 -7.33
CA ALA A 278 7.43 -6.04 -8.73
C ALA A 278 6.32 -6.98 -9.25
N ALA A 279 5.68 -7.76 -8.38
CA ALA A 279 4.53 -8.55 -8.75
C ALA A 279 3.40 -7.62 -9.23
N ALA A 280 2.66 -8.08 -10.23
CA ALA A 280 1.53 -7.34 -10.77
C ALA A 280 0.38 -7.35 -9.76
N PHE A 281 0.03 -6.18 -9.26
CA PHE A 281 -1.08 -5.95 -8.36
C PHE A 281 -2.06 -4.94 -8.94
N THR A 282 -3.30 -4.99 -8.47
CA THR A 282 -4.38 -4.07 -8.82
C THR A 282 -5.25 -3.78 -7.60
N HIS A 283 -6.28 -2.94 -7.76
CA HIS A 283 -7.28 -2.72 -6.70
C HIS A 283 -7.98 -4.02 -6.27
N TYR A 284 -8.13 -4.99 -7.18
CA TYR A 284 -8.62 -6.33 -6.80
C TYR A 284 -7.62 -7.10 -5.93
N SER A 285 -6.32 -6.86 -6.10
CA SER A 285 -5.28 -7.43 -5.24
C SER A 285 -5.33 -6.85 -3.83
N LEU A 286 -5.60 -5.54 -3.72
CA LEU A 286 -5.79 -4.87 -2.44
C LEU A 286 -7.01 -5.41 -1.71
N LEU A 287 -8.15 -5.56 -2.41
CA LEU A 287 -9.36 -6.18 -1.87
C LEU A 287 -9.08 -7.60 -1.40
N ARG A 288 -8.50 -8.46 -2.27
CA ARG A 288 -8.12 -9.84 -1.92
C ARG A 288 -7.28 -9.91 -0.64
N THR A 289 -6.28 -9.04 -0.56
CA THR A 289 -5.38 -9.00 0.58
C THR A 289 -6.11 -8.60 1.84
N THR A 290 -6.96 -7.57 1.76
CA THR A 290 -7.78 -7.10 2.89
C THR A 290 -8.72 -8.19 3.40
N GLU A 291 -9.43 -8.86 2.50
CA GLU A 291 -10.30 -9.99 2.86
C GLU A 291 -9.52 -11.08 3.61
N GLN A 292 -8.35 -11.46 3.11
CA GLN A 292 -7.48 -12.45 3.77
C GLN A 292 -6.98 -11.98 5.15
N LEU A 293 -6.57 -10.73 5.27
CA LEU A 293 -6.09 -10.15 6.52
C LEU A 293 -7.20 -10.09 7.57
N LEU A 294 -8.45 -9.90 7.15
CA LEU A 294 -9.63 -9.92 8.04
C LEU A 294 -10.20 -11.33 8.28
N GLY A 295 -9.59 -12.38 7.72
CA GLY A 295 -10.05 -13.76 7.88
C GLY A 295 -11.29 -14.10 7.05
N ILE A 296 -11.61 -13.29 6.04
CA ILE A 296 -12.72 -13.54 5.12
C ILE A 296 -12.27 -14.58 4.08
N THR A 297 -13.06 -15.63 3.89
CA THR A 297 -12.74 -16.76 3.02
C THR A 297 -13.53 -16.78 1.71
N THR A 298 -14.62 -16.00 1.62
CA THR A 298 -15.41 -15.82 0.39
C THR A 298 -15.05 -14.46 -0.21
N PHE A 299 -14.37 -14.49 -1.36
CA PHE A 299 -13.82 -13.29 -1.98
C PHE A 299 -14.79 -12.64 -2.95
N LEU A 300 -14.81 -11.31 -2.98
CA LEU A 300 -15.69 -10.52 -3.85
C LEU A 300 -15.16 -10.48 -5.30
N GLY A 301 -16.01 -10.83 -6.25
CA GLY A 301 -15.77 -10.64 -7.68
C GLY A 301 -14.35 -11.02 -8.13
N SER A 302 -13.67 -10.12 -8.79
CA SER A 302 -12.30 -10.32 -9.31
C SER A 302 -11.24 -10.49 -8.23
N ALA A 303 -11.51 -10.17 -6.97
CA ALA A 303 -10.62 -10.47 -5.85
C ALA A 303 -10.41 -11.98 -5.68
N ALA A 304 -11.38 -12.82 -6.09
CA ALA A 304 -11.27 -14.27 -6.01
C ALA A 304 -10.07 -14.84 -6.77
N THR A 305 -9.64 -14.20 -7.85
CA THR A 305 -8.52 -14.63 -8.70
C THR A 305 -7.33 -13.69 -8.68
N ALA A 306 -7.45 -12.54 -8.03
CA ALA A 306 -6.37 -11.56 -7.96
C ALA A 306 -5.18 -12.04 -7.11
N ALA A 307 -3.99 -11.57 -7.43
CA ALA A 307 -2.80 -11.85 -6.65
C ALA A 307 -2.91 -11.20 -5.26
N SER A 308 -2.58 -11.95 -4.21
CA SER A 308 -2.49 -11.41 -2.86
C SER A 308 -1.17 -10.68 -2.65
N MET A 309 -1.23 -9.54 -1.98
CA MET A 309 -0.04 -8.77 -1.57
C MET A 309 0.59 -9.32 -0.27
N ARG A 310 -0.09 -10.24 0.43
CA ARG A 310 0.26 -10.67 1.79
C ARG A 310 1.70 -11.17 1.89
N SER A 311 2.08 -12.17 1.11
CA SER A 311 3.44 -12.75 1.18
C SER A 311 4.52 -11.78 0.73
N ALA A 312 4.21 -10.92 -0.26
CA ALA A 312 5.17 -9.96 -0.79
C ALA A 312 5.58 -8.89 0.24
N PHE A 313 4.72 -8.62 1.22
CA PHE A 313 4.95 -7.57 2.23
C PHE A 313 5.05 -8.12 3.65
N GLY A 314 5.10 -9.43 3.84
CA GLY A 314 5.28 -10.05 5.16
C GLY A 314 4.10 -9.82 6.11
N LEU A 315 2.86 -9.86 5.59
CA LEU A 315 1.61 -9.62 6.33
C LEU A 315 0.96 -10.91 6.84
#